data_e33039865fe570bb85a1295c84ce433d
#
_entry.id   e33039865fe570bb85a1295c84ce433d
#
_cell.length_a   1.000
_cell.length_b   1.000
_cell.length_c   1.000
_cell.angle_alpha   90.00
_cell.angle_beta   90.00
_cell.angle_gamma   90.00
#
_symmetry.space_group_name_H-M   'P 1'
#
loop_
_entity.id
_entity.type
_entity.pdbx_description
1 polymer ?
#
loop_
_entity_poly.entity_id
_entity_poly.type
_entity_poly.pdbx_seq_one_letter_code
_entity_poly.pdbx_strand_id
1 'polypeptide(L)'
;MKMFKRLFSSLLAGMLALALLTGCGGSGILNPSTPIQRVPVVERGLHSFLTTSGFSTKENQSFNAAIEDMAKQISASPSKFVSAEDNLEDLNLSYDFNKAIEKADPKAHGELFILSGSINPNNVVAKLKELMTALRPVPGMDTFDARIYRVANPNDLSDNAWVVFLVRHAG
;
A
#
# COMPACT_ATOMS: atom_id res chain seq x y z
N MET A 1 25.13 -43.83 4.86
CA MET A 1 23.81 -43.14 4.90
C MET A 1 23.76 -41.79 5.62
N LYS A 2 24.74 -41.37 6.43
CA LYS A 2 24.73 -40.07 7.13
C LYS A 2 25.17 -38.88 6.28
N MET A 3 25.97 -39.07 5.22
CA MET A 3 26.43 -38.01 4.35
C MET A 3 25.35 -37.44 3.39
N PHE A 4 24.44 -38.30 2.91
CA PHE A 4 23.37 -37.89 2.00
C PHE A 4 22.35 -36.94 2.67
N LYS A 5 22.07 -37.10 3.97
CA LYS A 5 21.15 -36.21 4.69
C LYS A 5 21.69 -34.80 4.87
N ARG A 6 23.01 -34.65 4.98
CA ARG A 6 23.64 -33.32 5.12
C ARG A 6 23.70 -32.54 3.79
N LEU A 7 23.86 -33.24 2.67
CA LEU A 7 23.83 -32.64 1.34
C LEU A 7 22.42 -32.15 0.95
N PHE A 8 21.37 -32.89 1.28
CA PHE A 8 20.00 -32.46 1.03
C PHE A 8 19.60 -31.24 1.87
N SER A 9 20.06 -31.17 3.11
CA SER A 9 19.77 -30.03 4.00
C SER A 9 20.44 -28.73 3.53
N SER A 10 21.66 -28.81 3.00
CA SER A 10 22.36 -27.65 2.45
C SER A 10 21.82 -27.19 1.10
N LEU A 11 21.29 -28.11 0.28
CA LEU A 11 20.67 -27.78 -1.00
C LEU A 11 19.32 -27.08 -0.79
N LEU A 12 18.51 -27.52 0.21
CA LEU A 12 17.24 -26.89 0.54
C LEU A 12 17.43 -25.48 1.12
N ALA A 13 18.43 -25.29 1.97
CA ALA A 13 18.78 -23.97 2.51
C ALA A 13 19.29 -23.02 1.42
N GLY A 14 20.06 -23.52 0.45
CA GLY A 14 20.53 -22.75 -0.70
C GLY A 14 19.40 -22.31 -1.64
N MET A 15 18.40 -23.17 -1.89
CA MET A 15 17.23 -22.80 -2.71
C MET A 15 16.32 -21.78 -2.01
N LEU A 16 16.14 -21.88 -0.70
CA LEU A 16 15.39 -20.90 0.07
C LEU A 16 16.08 -19.53 0.10
N ALA A 17 17.42 -19.51 0.21
CA ALA A 17 18.19 -18.27 0.17
C ALA A 17 18.16 -17.61 -1.22
N LEU A 18 18.15 -18.39 -2.31
CA LEU A 18 17.99 -17.90 -3.67
C LEU A 18 16.59 -17.33 -3.91
N ALA A 19 15.53 -17.94 -3.35
CA ALA A 19 14.18 -17.41 -3.44
C ALA A 19 14.01 -16.08 -2.70
N LEU A 20 14.77 -15.86 -1.61
CA LEU A 20 14.78 -14.59 -0.87
C LEU A 20 15.64 -13.51 -1.57
N LEU A 21 16.70 -13.91 -2.29
CA LEU A 21 17.57 -12.98 -3.03
C LEU A 21 16.99 -12.53 -4.37
N THR A 22 16.19 -13.35 -5.03
CA THR A 22 15.45 -12.94 -6.25
C THR A 22 14.29 -11.99 -5.95
N GLY A 23 13.83 -11.90 -4.71
CA GLY A 23 12.86 -10.89 -4.26
C GLY A 23 13.45 -9.49 -4.07
N CYS A 24 14.77 -9.31 -4.12
CA CYS A 24 15.45 -8.03 -3.86
C CYS A 24 15.98 -7.32 -5.12
N GLY A 25 15.79 -7.87 -6.31
CA GLY A 25 16.29 -7.32 -7.57
C GLY A 25 15.20 -6.88 -8.52
N GLY A 26 14.89 -5.60 -8.50
CA GLY A 26 14.43 -4.77 -9.60
C GLY A 26 13.34 -5.31 -10.54
N SER A 27 12.19 -4.86 -10.34
CA SER A 27 10.85 -4.96 -10.89
C SER A 27 9.98 -5.68 -9.89
N GLY A 28 9.17 -4.90 -9.14
CA GLY A 28 8.28 -5.43 -8.12
C GLY A 28 7.34 -6.48 -8.71
N ILE A 29 7.79 -7.71 -8.78
CA ILE A 29 6.97 -8.84 -9.15
C ILE A 29 5.96 -8.98 -8.01
N LEU A 30 4.77 -8.45 -8.26
CA LEU A 30 3.61 -8.70 -7.43
C LEU A 30 3.47 -10.22 -7.33
N ASN A 31 3.59 -10.76 -6.12
CA ASN A 31 3.37 -12.17 -5.90
C ASN A 31 1.88 -12.46 -6.13
N PRO A 32 1.48 -13.13 -7.23
CA PRO A 32 0.08 -13.33 -7.55
C PRO A 32 -0.67 -14.17 -6.51
N SER A 33 0.03 -14.83 -5.61
CA SER A 33 -0.56 -15.65 -4.55
C SER A 33 -0.86 -14.88 -3.25
N THR A 34 -0.48 -13.60 -3.14
CA THR A 34 -0.71 -12.80 -1.94
C THR A 34 -1.79 -11.76 -2.21
N PRO A 35 -3.00 -11.90 -1.64
CA PRO A 35 -4.11 -11.01 -1.94
C PRO A 35 -3.90 -9.57 -1.46
N ILE A 36 -3.09 -9.35 -0.43
CA ILE A 36 -2.75 -8.02 0.07
C ILE A 36 -1.23 -7.90 0.10
N GLN A 37 -0.67 -7.03 -0.75
CA GLN A 37 0.77 -6.87 -0.87
C GLN A 37 1.16 -5.39 -0.86
N ARG A 38 1.97 -5.00 0.10
CA ARG A 38 2.61 -3.68 0.10
C ARG A 38 3.62 -3.59 -1.06
N VAL A 39 3.71 -2.42 -1.71
CA VAL A 39 4.54 -2.22 -2.92
C VAL A 39 5.55 -1.07 -2.72
N PRO A 40 6.65 -1.30 -1.98
CA PRO A 40 7.60 -0.25 -1.59
C PRO A 40 8.27 0.46 -2.78
N VAL A 41 8.37 -0.21 -3.93
CA VAL A 41 8.93 0.38 -5.16
C VAL A 41 8.07 1.55 -5.63
N VAL A 42 6.73 1.40 -5.61
CA VAL A 42 5.80 2.47 -5.99
C VAL A 42 5.71 3.53 -4.91
N GLU A 43 5.76 3.13 -3.63
CA GLU A 43 5.78 4.07 -2.50
C GLU A 43 6.93 5.06 -2.57
N ARG A 44 8.14 4.62 -2.95
CA ARG A 44 9.28 5.53 -3.10
C ARG A 44 9.00 6.68 -4.07
N GLY A 45 8.26 6.41 -5.15
CA GLY A 45 7.82 7.44 -6.08
C GLY A 45 6.86 8.45 -5.44
N LEU A 46 5.94 7.98 -4.60
CA LEU A 46 5.01 8.83 -3.86
C LEU A 46 5.74 9.64 -2.79
N HIS A 47 6.64 9.02 -2.02
CA HIS A 47 7.47 9.72 -1.02
C HIS A 47 8.32 10.82 -1.67
N SER A 48 8.93 10.55 -2.82
CA SER A 48 9.70 11.57 -3.56
C SER A 48 8.82 12.73 -3.99
N PHE A 49 7.59 12.46 -4.45
CA PHE A 49 6.64 13.51 -4.81
C PHE A 49 6.24 14.36 -3.59
N LEU A 50 5.87 13.74 -2.47
CA LEU A 50 5.51 14.45 -1.24
C LEU A 50 6.68 15.33 -0.75
N THR A 51 7.90 14.79 -0.73
CA THR A 51 9.09 15.53 -0.28
C THR A 51 9.40 16.72 -1.19
N THR A 52 9.30 16.56 -2.51
CA THR A 52 9.46 17.69 -3.46
C THR A 52 8.35 18.73 -3.33
N SER A 53 7.19 18.34 -2.82
CA SER A 53 6.07 19.25 -2.55
C SER A 53 6.17 19.94 -1.18
N GLY A 54 7.27 19.75 -0.44
CA GLY A 54 7.53 20.39 0.85
C GLY A 54 6.99 19.67 2.07
N PHE A 55 6.62 18.38 1.92
CA PHE A 55 6.15 17.53 3.03
C PHE A 55 7.24 16.58 3.52
N SER A 56 7.17 16.18 4.77
CA SER A 56 7.94 15.06 5.31
C SER A 56 7.22 13.74 5.09
N THR A 57 7.97 12.65 5.02
CA THR A 57 7.37 11.30 4.99
C THR A 57 7.95 10.45 6.10
N LYS A 58 7.09 9.84 6.92
CA LYS A 58 7.49 9.00 8.05
C LYS A 58 6.41 7.98 8.36
N GLU A 59 6.81 6.71 8.38
CA GLU A 59 5.91 5.63 8.78
C GLU A 59 5.62 5.73 10.29
N ASN A 60 4.34 5.60 10.65
CA ASN A 60 3.88 5.57 12.03
C ASN A 60 3.15 4.26 12.33
N GLN A 61 3.73 3.45 13.21
CA GLN A 61 3.22 2.12 13.54
C GLN A 61 1.83 2.14 14.19
N SER A 62 1.43 3.26 14.80
CA SER A 62 0.09 3.39 15.40
C SER A 62 -1.05 3.25 14.40
N PHE A 63 -0.77 3.48 13.11
CA PHE A 63 -1.76 3.37 12.03
C PHE A 63 -1.83 1.98 11.39
N ASN A 64 -0.93 1.05 11.75
CA ASN A 64 -0.85 -0.28 11.11
C ASN A 64 -2.19 -1.03 11.15
N ALA A 65 -2.83 -1.09 12.32
CA ALA A 65 -4.08 -1.83 12.47
C ALA A 65 -5.19 -1.27 11.58
N ALA A 66 -5.35 0.05 11.52
CA ALA A 66 -6.35 0.70 10.68
C ALA A 66 -6.10 0.44 9.19
N ILE A 67 -4.83 0.51 8.75
CA ILE A 67 -4.44 0.26 7.36
C ILE A 67 -4.67 -1.21 6.98
N GLU A 68 -4.26 -2.15 7.83
CA GLU A 68 -4.44 -3.59 7.57
C GLU A 68 -5.90 -4.00 7.53
N ASP A 69 -6.72 -3.49 8.45
CA ASP A 69 -8.14 -3.82 8.51
C ASP A 69 -8.89 -3.24 7.29
N MET A 70 -8.54 -2.03 6.88
CA MET A 70 -9.11 -1.44 5.68
C MET A 70 -8.68 -2.19 4.41
N ALA A 71 -7.41 -2.59 4.29
CA ALA A 71 -6.94 -3.38 3.16
C ALA A 71 -7.66 -4.74 3.08
N LYS A 72 -7.93 -5.40 4.21
CA LYS A 72 -8.73 -6.65 4.27
C LYS A 72 -10.17 -6.41 3.83
N GLN A 73 -10.79 -5.32 4.25
CA GLN A 73 -12.16 -4.97 3.85
C GLN A 73 -12.25 -4.77 2.33
N ILE A 74 -11.31 -4.04 1.74
CA ILE A 74 -11.25 -3.80 0.30
C ILE A 74 -11.01 -5.12 -0.45
N SER A 75 -10.19 -6.03 0.07
CA SER A 75 -9.86 -7.30 -0.61
C SER A 75 -11.05 -8.22 -0.84
N ALA A 76 -12.17 -8.02 -0.15
CA ALA A 76 -13.38 -8.79 -0.39
C ALA A 76 -13.98 -8.55 -1.80
N SER A 77 -13.84 -7.34 -2.35
CA SER A 77 -14.32 -6.97 -3.69
C SER A 77 -13.62 -5.69 -4.20
N PRO A 78 -12.32 -5.74 -4.53
CA PRO A 78 -11.52 -4.55 -4.82
C PRO A 78 -12.09 -3.65 -5.92
N SER A 79 -12.60 -4.24 -7.00
CA SER A 79 -13.12 -3.48 -8.15
C SER A 79 -14.37 -2.65 -7.84
N LYS A 80 -15.13 -3.01 -6.78
CA LYS A 80 -16.30 -2.23 -6.36
C LYS A 80 -15.93 -0.88 -5.77
N PHE A 81 -14.72 -0.75 -5.24
CA PHE A 81 -14.24 0.43 -4.53
C PHE A 81 -13.27 1.28 -5.38
N VAL A 82 -13.07 0.92 -6.65
CA VAL A 82 -12.24 1.74 -7.52
C VAL A 82 -12.87 3.12 -7.65
N SER A 83 -12.13 4.15 -7.28
CA SER A 83 -12.57 5.54 -7.28
C SER A 83 -13.09 5.94 -8.67
N ALA A 84 -14.38 6.17 -8.76
CA ALA A 84 -15.07 6.83 -9.85
C ALA A 84 -15.76 8.07 -9.28
N GLU A 85 -16.00 9.08 -10.11
CA GLU A 85 -16.53 10.38 -9.66
C GLU A 85 -17.82 10.28 -8.82
N ASP A 86 -18.57 9.16 -8.90
CA ASP A 86 -19.85 8.95 -8.23
C ASP A 86 -19.87 7.69 -7.33
N ASN A 87 -18.74 7.17 -6.89
CA ASN A 87 -18.70 5.94 -6.09
C ASN A 87 -18.95 6.23 -4.60
N LEU A 88 -20.20 6.07 -4.15
CA LEU A 88 -20.60 6.27 -2.75
C LEU A 88 -19.95 5.28 -1.78
N GLU A 89 -19.65 4.06 -2.23
CA GLU A 89 -18.98 3.05 -1.40
C GLU A 89 -17.54 3.46 -1.11
N ASP A 90 -16.86 4.06 -2.07
CA ASP A 90 -15.51 4.62 -1.89
C ASP A 90 -15.49 5.78 -0.88
N LEU A 91 -16.47 6.67 -0.95
CA LEU A 91 -16.63 7.77 0.02
C LEU A 91 -16.88 7.26 1.44
N ASN A 92 -17.69 6.22 1.61
CA ASN A 92 -17.94 5.59 2.92
C ASN A 92 -16.65 4.96 3.47
N LEU A 93 -15.90 4.23 2.65
CA LEU A 93 -14.64 3.64 3.06
C LEU A 93 -13.61 4.71 3.47
N SER A 94 -13.51 5.80 2.73
CA SER A 94 -12.62 6.91 3.07
C SER A 94 -12.99 7.54 4.42
N TYR A 95 -14.28 7.70 4.68
CA TYR A 95 -14.76 8.17 5.99
C TYR A 95 -14.43 7.20 7.11
N ASP A 96 -14.68 5.91 6.92
CA ASP A 96 -14.43 4.86 7.91
C ASP A 96 -12.92 4.74 8.20
N PHE A 97 -12.10 4.84 7.17
CA PHE A 97 -10.64 4.88 7.32
C PHE A 97 -10.20 6.09 8.15
N ASN A 98 -10.68 7.29 7.82
CA ASN A 98 -10.35 8.49 8.59
C ASN A 98 -10.75 8.34 10.07
N LYS A 99 -11.93 7.79 10.36
CA LYS A 99 -12.38 7.52 11.72
C LYS A 99 -11.48 6.54 12.47
N ALA A 100 -10.98 5.50 11.80
CA ALA A 100 -10.03 4.56 12.38
C ALA A 100 -8.67 5.22 12.69
N ILE A 101 -8.21 6.13 11.83
CA ILE A 101 -7.00 6.92 12.05
C ILE A 101 -7.18 7.92 13.21
N GLU A 102 -8.26 8.67 13.25
CA GLU A 102 -8.59 9.60 14.36
C GLU A 102 -8.66 8.90 15.72
N LYS A 103 -9.08 7.63 15.75
CA LYS A 103 -9.09 6.82 16.98
C LYS A 103 -7.68 6.49 17.46
N ALA A 104 -6.74 6.30 16.54
CA ALA A 104 -5.33 6.03 16.88
C ALA A 104 -4.57 7.31 17.24
N ASP A 105 -4.84 8.41 16.55
CA ASP A 105 -4.33 9.75 16.81
C ASP A 105 -5.39 10.80 16.45
N PRO A 106 -6.03 11.46 17.43
CA PRO A 106 -7.09 12.44 17.19
C PRO A 106 -6.68 13.68 16.37
N LYS A 107 -5.38 13.89 16.18
CA LYS A 107 -4.85 14.99 15.38
C LYS A 107 -4.43 14.54 13.97
N ALA A 108 -4.48 13.24 13.69
CA ALA A 108 -4.17 12.72 12.37
C ALA A 108 -5.42 12.75 11.46
N HIS A 109 -5.17 12.77 10.16
CA HIS A 109 -6.22 12.71 9.14
C HIS A 109 -5.85 11.67 8.09
N GLY A 110 -6.75 10.71 7.86
CA GLY A 110 -6.59 9.63 6.89
C GLY A 110 -7.32 9.90 5.59
N GLU A 111 -6.64 9.73 4.47
CA GLU A 111 -7.19 9.74 3.12
C GLU A 111 -6.92 8.41 2.43
N LEU A 112 -7.87 7.96 1.63
CA LEU A 112 -7.84 6.69 0.93
C LEU A 112 -8.07 6.92 -0.57
N PHE A 113 -7.18 6.39 -1.42
CA PHE A 113 -7.37 6.38 -2.86
C PHE A 113 -7.36 4.93 -3.35
N ILE A 114 -8.37 4.55 -4.12
CA ILE A 114 -8.50 3.21 -4.69
C ILE A 114 -8.51 3.35 -6.21
N LEU A 115 -7.45 2.85 -6.86
CA LEU A 115 -7.26 2.96 -8.30
C LEU A 115 -7.45 1.60 -8.96
N SER A 116 -7.86 1.62 -10.23
CA SER A 116 -8.02 0.40 -11.00
C SER A 116 -6.76 -0.45 -11.00
N GLY A 117 -6.96 -1.74 -10.78
CA GLY A 117 -5.90 -2.73 -10.86
C GLY A 117 -5.24 -2.87 -12.24
N SER A 118 -5.88 -2.39 -13.30
CA SER A 118 -5.32 -2.37 -14.66
C SER A 118 -4.24 -1.30 -14.87
N ILE A 119 -4.09 -0.34 -13.93
CA ILE A 119 -3.07 0.69 -14.02
C ILE A 119 -1.68 0.06 -13.86
N ASN A 120 -0.79 0.34 -14.82
CA ASN A 120 0.59 -0.10 -14.74
C ASN A 120 1.27 0.50 -13.50
N PRO A 121 2.07 -0.27 -12.75
CA PRO A 121 2.78 0.22 -11.55
C PRO A 121 3.53 1.54 -11.75
N ASN A 122 4.14 1.74 -12.92
CA ASN A 122 4.88 2.96 -13.24
C ASN A 122 3.98 4.21 -13.38
N ASN A 123 2.69 4.02 -13.59
CA ASN A 123 1.71 5.10 -13.78
C ASN A 123 0.89 5.40 -12.52
N VAL A 124 0.97 4.57 -11.49
CA VAL A 124 0.21 4.76 -10.24
C VAL A 124 0.53 6.12 -9.61
N VAL A 125 1.81 6.44 -9.47
CA VAL A 125 2.23 7.73 -8.87
C VAL A 125 1.82 8.93 -9.74
N ALA A 126 1.87 8.79 -11.07
CA ALA A 126 1.41 9.85 -11.97
C ALA A 126 -0.09 10.12 -11.76
N LYS A 127 -0.89 9.04 -11.68
CA LYS A 127 -2.33 9.17 -11.42
C LYS A 127 -2.64 9.77 -10.05
N LEU A 128 -1.90 9.39 -9.03
CA LEU A 128 -2.03 9.99 -7.69
C LEU A 128 -1.71 11.49 -7.71
N LYS A 129 -0.69 11.92 -8.43
CA LYS A 129 -0.37 13.35 -8.57
C LYS A 129 -1.52 14.16 -9.14
N GLU A 130 -2.26 13.62 -10.11
CA GLU A 130 -3.46 14.26 -10.66
C GLU A 130 -4.54 14.43 -9.59
N LEU A 131 -4.79 13.41 -8.76
CA LEU A 131 -5.79 13.44 -7.69
C LEU A 131 -5.38 14.34 -6.51
N MET A 132 -4.07 14.41 -6.24
CA MET A 132 -3.52 15.15 -5.10
C MET A 132 -3.13 16.60 -5.41
N THR A 133 -3.60 17.18 -6.51
CA THR A 133 -3.24 18.56 -6.93
C THR A 133 -3.64 19.64 -5.91
N ALA A 134 -4.59 19.35 -5.03
CA ALA A 134 -5.11 20.26 -4.01
C ALA A 134 -4.36 20.20 -2.67
N LEU A 135 -3.33 19.35 -2.51
CA LEU A 135 -2.57 19.27 -1.27
C LEU A 135 -1.95 20.62 -0.91
N ARG A 136 -2.21 21.08 0.29
CA ARG A 136 -1.61 22.30 0.86
C ARG A 136 -0.96 21.99 2.19
N PRO A 137 0.19 22.60 2.52
CA PRO A 137 0.75 22.51 3.85
C PRO A 137 -0.25 23.02 4.90
N VAL A 138 -0.36 22.27 5.99
CA VAL A 138 -1.15 22.68 7.17
C VAL A 138 -0.17 22.81 8.32
N PRO A 139 -0.06 23.98 8.97
CA PRO A 139 0.88 24.17 10.06
C PRO A 139 0.73 23.11 11.14
N GLY A 140 1.85 22.44 11.49
CA GLY A 140 1.88 21.37 12.48
C GLY A 140 1.35 20.01 12.01
N MET A 141 1.02 19.87 10.71
CA MET A 141 0.58 18.61 10.08
C MET A 141 1.22 18.49 8.69
N ASP A 142 2.52 18.43 8.65
CA ASP A 142 3.32 18.42 7.43
C ASP A 142 4.00 17.06 7.13
N THR A 143 3.73 16.08 7.97
CA THR A 143 4.27 14.72 7.83
C THR A 143 3.19 13.77 7.33
N PHE A 144 3.57 12.92 6.36
CA PHE A 144 2.71 11.88 5.82
C PHE A 144 3.27 10.48 6.12
N ASP A 145 2.40 9.58 6.59
CA ASP A 145 2.58 8.15 6.42
C ASP A 145 1.85 7.76 5.12
N ALA A 146 2.62 7.41 4.11
CA ALA A 146 2.10 7.14 2.77
C ALA A 146 2.46 5.72 2.35
N ARG A 147 1.46 4.86 2.18
CA ARG A 147 1.66 3.44 1.85
C ARG A 147 0.82 3.03 0.65
N ILE A 148 1.40 2.19 -0.20
CA ILE A 148 0.74 1.68 -1.40
C ILE A 148 0.67 0.15 -1.35
N TYR A 149 -0.53 -0.36 -1.52
CA TYR A 149 -0.80 -1.79 -1.58
C TYR A 149 -1.38 -2.19 -2.93
N ARG A 150 -1.03 -3.39 -3.37
CA ARG A 150 -1.81 -4.14 -4.33
C ARG A 150 -2.76 -5.02 -3.54
N VAL A 151 -4.05 -4.85 -3.76
CA VAL A 151 -5.08 -5.60 -3.06
C VAL A 151 -5.89 -6.38 -4.07
N ALA A 152 -6.05 -7.67 -3.86
CA ALA A 152 -6.81 -8.57 -4.73
C ALA A 152 -7.84 -9.37 -3.92
N ASN A 153 -8.90 -9.78 -4.57
CA ASN A 153 -9.85 -10.71 -4.01
C ASN A 153 -9.19 -12.09 -3.86
N PRO A 154 -9.17 -12.69 -2.66
CA PRO A 154 -8.52 -13.99 -2.45
C PRO A 154 -9.17 -15.13 -3.23
N ASN A 155 -10.43 -14.99 -3.66
CA ASN A 155 -11.16 -15.97 -4.45
C ASN A 155 -11.06 -15.70 -5.97
N ASP A 156 -10.65 -14.51 -6.37
CA ASP A 156 -10.48 -14.11 -7.76
C ASP A 156 -9.37 -13.03 -7.86
N LEU A 157 -8.13 -13.46 -8.04
CA LEU A 157 -6.98 -12.56 -8.09
C LEU A 157 -6.99 -11.60 -9.29
N SER A 158 -7.87 -11.81 -10.27
CA SER A 158 -8.09 -10.86 -11.36
C SER A 158 -8.89 -9.64 -10.90
N ASP A 159 -9.74 -9.78 -9.89
CA ASP A 159 -10.40 -8.70 -9.19
C ASP A 159 -9.41 -8.05 -8.20
N ASN A 160 -8.80 -6.94 -8.62
CA ASN A 160 -7.74 -6.30 -7.86
C ASN A 160 -7.70 -4.78 -8.07
N ALA A 161 -7.08 -4.08 -7.10
CA ALA A 161 -6.95 -2.64 -7.09
C ALA A 161 -5.59 -2.20 -6.52
N TRP A 162 -5.20 -0.98 -6.84
CA TRP A 162 -4.17 -0.24 -6.11
C TRP A 162 -4.84 0.54 -5.00
N VAL A 163 -4.38 0.36 -3.77
CA VAL A 163 -4.89 1.05 -2.60
C VAL A 163 -3.80 1.90 -2.00
N VAL A 164 -4.06 3.18 -1.88
CA VAL A 164 -3.13 4.16 -1.33
C VAL A 164 -3.70 4.72 -0.04
N PHE A 165 -3.01 4.47 1.03
CA PHE A 165 -3.27 5.02 2.34
C PHE A 165 -2.37 6.22 2.56
N LEU A 166 -2.97 7.37 2.83
CA LEU A 166 -2.26 8.60 3.09
C LEU A 166 -2.74 9.15 4.42
N VAL A 167 -1.87 9.10 5.43
CA VAL A 167 -2.19 9.62 6.76
C VAL A 167 -1.33 10.85 7.04
N ARG A 168 -1.99 11.99 7.17
CA ARG A 168 -1.35 13.23 7.58
C ARG A 168 -1.34 13.31 9.11
N HIS A 169 -0.19 13.64 9.68
CA HIS A 169 -0.03 13.76 11.14
C HIS A 169 1.05 14.78 11.53
N ALA A 170 1.13 15.13 12.81
CA ALA A 170 2.26 15.87 13.35
C ALA A 170 3.53 15.01 13.27
N GLY A 171 4.64 15.61 12.89
CA GLY A 171 5.95 14.95 12.76
C GLY A 171 6.62 14.61 14.08
#